data_7650c59107254881634de0346a9fc38d
#
_entry.id   7650c59107254881634de0346a9fc38d
#
_cell.length_a   1.000
_cell.length_b   1.000
_cell.length_c   1.000
_cell.angle_alpha   90.00
_cell.angle_beta   90.00
_cell.angle_gamma   90.00
#
_symmetry.space_group_name_H-M   'P 1'
#
loop_
_entity.id
_entity.type
_entity.pdbx_description
1 polymer ?
#
loop_
_entity_poly.entity_id
_entity_poly.type
_entity_poly.pdbx_seq_one_letter_code
_entity_poly.pdbx_strand_id
1 'polypeptide(L)'
;MSNINTELNEAVSKGTNLSDAWNELMRKELEHAINELLQSELTSFLDYEKWDIAGYNSGNSRNGSYAREIVTRFGKISIEVPRDRNGDFQQHTVPKYRRSDGSLEEMVIQMYTKGITTSEISDLIEKMYGNYYTPATISNMTKATEELVKEFHSRSLSSRYSVIYGDATYINVRRDSVAKEAMHILMGINAAGHKEILDYRLFPRIL
;
A
#
# COMPACT_ATOMS: atom_id res chain seq x y z
N MET A 1 13.82 -25.25 -10.06
CA MET A 1 12.45 -24.96 -9.57
C MET A 1 12.13 -25.98 -8.51
N SER A 2 12.06 -25.56 -7.24
CA SER A 2 11.56 -26.46 -6.20
C SER A 2 10.12 -26.82 -6.54
N ASN A 3 9.76 -28.09 -6.30
CA ASN A 3 8.42 -28.52 -6.62
C ASN A 3 7.50 -28.03 -5.49
N ILE A 4 6.85 -26.89 -5.69
CA ILE A 4 5.91 -26.23 -4.76
C ILE A 4 4.99 -27.26 -4.07
N ASN A 5 4.51 -28.26 -4.83
CA ASN A 5 3.67 -29.34 -4.31
C ASN A 5 4.40 -30.22 -3.28
N THR A 6 5.70 -30.46 -3.47
CA THR A 6 6.50 -31.29 -2.55
C THR A 6 6.69 -30.58 -1.23
N GLU A 7 7.07 -29.31 -1.24
CA GLU A 7 7.26 -28.51 -0.03
C GLU A 7 5.97 -28.29 0.76
N LEU A 8 4.85 -28.04 0.06
CA LEU A 8 3.52 -27.97 0.68
C LEU A 8 3.15 -29.29 1.36
N ASN A 9 3.32 -30.40 0.68
CA ASN A 9 3.01 -31.73 1.23
C ASN A 9 3.88 -32.05 2.45
N GLU A 10 5.16 -31.70 2.42
CA GLU A 10 6.04 -31.88 3.57
C GLU A 10 5.63 -31.01 4.77
N ALA A 11 5.29 -29.74 4.56
CA ALA A 11 4.86 -28.85 5.61
C ALA A 11 3.56 -29.32 6.27
N VAL A 12 2.57 -29.71 5.45
CA VAL A 12 1.28 -30.24 5.94
C VAL A 12 1.46 -31.57 6.66
N SER A 13 2.33 -32.47 6.17
CA SER A 13 2.62 -33.74 6.84
C SER A 13 3.28 -33.57 8.20
N LYS A 14 3.99 -32.46 8.42
CA LYS A 14 4.56 -32.07 9.72
C LYS A 14 3.57 -31.36 10.65
N GLY A 15 2.30 -31.25 10.24
CA GLY A 15 1.23 -30.66 11.05
C GLY A 15 1.06 -29.14 10.90
N THR A 16 1.72 -28.52 9.94
CA THR A 16 1.54 -27.10 9.64
C THR A 16 0.18 -26.90 8.93
N ASN A 17 -0.57 -25.88 9.32
CA ASN A 17 -1.78 -25.49 8.61
C ASN A 17 -1.45 -25.15 7.14
N LEU A 18 -2.32 -25.58 6.23
CA LEU A 18 -2.14 -25.36 4.78
C LEU A 18 -1.96 -23.87 4.44
N SER A 19 -2.71 -22.98 5.09
CA SER A 19 -2.62 -21.53 4.86
C SER A 19 -1.25 -20.99 5.29
N ASP A 20 -0.73 -21.44 6.42
CA ASP A 20 0.56 -21.01 6.95
C ASP A 20 1.70 -21.55 6.09
N ALA A 21 1.61 -22.82 5.68
CA ALA A 21 2.56 -23.44 4.77
C ALA A 21 2.61 -22.72 3.41
N TRP A 22 1.45 -22.35 2.88
CA TRP A 22 1.34 -21.61 1.63
C TRP A 22 1.95 -20.21 1.76
N ASN A 23 1.62 -19.47 2.83
CA ASN A 23 2.18 -18.13 3.06
C ASN A 23 3.69 -18.15 3.20
N GLU A 24 4.24 -19.13 3.92
CA GLU A 24 5.68 -19.28 4.09
C GLU A 24 6.38 -19.62 2.77
N LEU A 25 5.78 -20.47 1.95
CA LEU A 25 6.30 -20.81 0.63
C LEU A 25 6.29 -19.58 -0.28
N MET A 26 5.15 -18.88 -0.36
CA MET A 26 5.02 -17.66 -1.18
C MET A 26 5.97 -16.57 -0.71
N ARG A 27 6.20 -16.44 0.59
CA ARG A 27 7.15 -15.51 1.16
C ARG A 27 8.57 -15.79 0.66
N LYS A 28 9.01 -17.04 0.67
CA LYS A 28 10.35 -17.46 0.20
C LYS A 28 10.50 -17.25 -1.31
N GLU A 29 9.53 -17.66 -2.09
CA GLU A 29 9.57 -17.49 -3.54
C GLU A 29 9.58 -16.00 -3.95
N LEU A 30 8.80 -15.16 -3.25
CA LEU A 30 8.80 -13.72 -3.49
C LEU A 30 10.13 -13.08 -3.11
N GLU A 31 10.72 -13.47 -1.98
CA GLU A 31 12.05 -13.01 -1.55
C GLU A 31 13.11 -13.37 -2.60
N HIS A 32 13.09 -14.60 -3.09
CA HIS A 32 14.01 -15.07 -4.14
C HIS A 32 13.82 -14.29 -5.44
N ALA A 33 12.60 -14.18 -5.93
CA ALA A 33 12.30 -13.48 -7.17
C ALA A 33 12.70 -12.00 -7.13
N ILE A 34 12.42 -11.30 -6.02
CA ILE A 34 12.83 -9.89 -5.88
C ILE A 34 14.36 -9.77 -5.86
N ASN A 35 15.07 -10.66 -5.18
CA ASN A 35 16.53 -10.65 -5.14
C ASN A 35 17.13 -10.89 -6.53
N GLU A 36 16.57 -11.81 -7.31
CA GLU A 36 17.00 -12.04 -8.70
C GLU A 36 16.75 -10.82 -9.59
N LEU A 37 15.57 -10.19 -9.46
CA LEU A 37 15.25 -8.98 -10.23
C LEU A 37 16.19 -7.82 -9.90
N LEU A 38 16.52 -7.60 -8.63
CA LEU A 38 17.46 -6.57 -8.20
C LEU A 38 18.86 -6.81 -8.78
N GLN A 39 19.32 -8.07 -8.83
CA GLN A 39 20.60 -8.42 -9.45
C GLN A 39 20.56 -8.20 -10.97
N SER A 40 19.46 -8.54 -11.63
CA SER A 40 19.26 -8.30 -13.06
C SER A 40 19.23 -6.81 -13.39
N GLU A 41 18.59 -5.98 -12.55
CA GLU A 41 18.61 -4.52 -12.71
C GLU A 41 20.04 -3.96 -12.63
N LEU A 42 20.84 -4.41 -11.64
CA LEU A 42 22.24 -3.98 -11.55
C LEU A 42 23.07 -4.46 -12.73
N THR A 43 22.84 -5.69 -13.22
CA THR A 43 23.51 -6.22 -14.40
C THR A 43 23.18 -5.36 -15.63
N SER A 44 21.90 -5.03 -15.84
CA SER A 44 21.48 -4.16 -16.94
C SER A 44 22.04 -2.74 -16.84
N PHE A 45 22.17 -2.21 -15.63
CA PHE A 45 22.74 -0.88 -15.38
C PHE A 45 24.25 -0.84 -15.68
N LEU A 46 24.98 -1.88 -15.30
CA LEU A 46 26.44 -1.97 -15.49
C LEU A 46 26.84 -2.45 -16.89
N ASP A 47 25.91 -3.04 -17.65
CA ASP A 47 26.10 -3.61 -18.99
C ASP A 47 27.12 -4.76 -19.05
N TYR A 48 27.28 -5.51 -17.93
CA TYR A 48 28.11 -6.73 -17.89
C TYR A 48 27.66 -7.68 -16.75
N GLU A 49 27.87 -8.98 -16.98
CA GLU A 49 27.54 -10.02 -16.01
C GLU A 49 28.53 -10.07 -14.83
N LYS A 50 28.08 -10.71 -13.76
CA LYS A 50 28.97 -10.94 -12.61
C LYS A 50 30.15 -11.85 -13.02
N TRP A 51 31.36 -11.43 -12.71
CA TRP A 51 32.64 -12.09 -13.06
C TRP A 51 33.04 -11.96 -14.57
N ASP A 52 32.35 -11.16 -15.34
CA ASP A 52 32.71 -10.90 -16.73
C ASP A 52 33.97 -10.01 -16.81
N ILE A 53 34.83 -10.33 -17.78
CA ILE A 53 36.04 -9.57 -18.10
C ILE A 53 35.67 -8.15 -18.59
N ALA A 54 34.50 -7.99 -19.23
CA ALA A 54 33.95 -6.69 -19.66
C ALA A 54 33.81 -5.67 -18.52
N GLY A 55 33.65 -6.14 -17.27
CA GLY A 55 33.64 -5.28 -16.09
C GLY A 55 34.99 -4.72 -15.69
N TYR A 56 36.10 -5.23 -16.26
CA TYR A 56 37.44 -4.72 -15.98
C TYR A 56 37.69 -3.39 -16.69
N ASN A 57 37.97 -2.33 -15.93
CA ASN A 57 38.13 -0.97 -16.42
C ASN A 57 36.86 -0.33 -17.05
N SER A 58 35.65 -0.83 -16.74
CA SER A 58 34.39 -0.24 -17.21
C SER A 58 34.05 1.13 -16.59
N GLY A 59 34.85 1.60 -15.64
CA GLY A 59 34.62 2.86 -14.91
C GLY A 59 33.64 2.74 -13.72
N ASN A 60 32.88 1.67 -13.63
CA ASN A 60 32.01 1.35 -12.49
C ASN A 60 32.02 -0.16 -12.22
N SER A 61 31.72 -0.58 -11.00
CA SER A 61 31.73 -1.99 -10.63
C SER A 61 30.72 -2.28 -9.53
N ARG A 62 30.36 -3.56 -9.38
CA ARG A 62 29.56 -4.04 -8.26
C ARG A 62 30.27 -3.77 -6.93
N ASN A 63 29.54 -3.29 -5.93
CA ASN A 63 30.06 -2.93 -4.62
C ASN A 63 29.27 -3.59 -3.47
N GLY A 64 29.06 -4.90 -3.58
CA GLY A 64 28.29 -5.66 -2.60
C GLY A 64 26.79 -5.33 -2.58
N SER A 65 26.14 -5.70 -1.50
CA SER A 65 24.73 -5.45 -1.23
C SER A 65 24.53 -5.03 0.21
N TYR A 66 23.33 -4.56 0.53
CA TYR A 66 22.89 -4.38 1.91
C TYR A 66 21.51 -5.01 2.09
N ALA A 67 21.31 -5.63 3.26
CA ALA A 67 20.03 -6.21 3.62
C ALA A 67 19.01 -5.12 3.96
N ARG A 68 17.78 -5.31 3.51
CA ARG A 68 16.64 -4.46 3.80
C ARG A 68 15.39 -5.31 3.99
N GLU A 69 14.64 -5.05 5.05
CA GLU A 69 13.35 -5.70 5.25
C GLU A 69 12.23 -4.91 4.55
N ILE A 70 11.36 -5.62 3.86
CA ILE A 70 10.10 -5.10 3.35
C ILE A 70 8.94 -5.97 3.83
N VAL A 71 7.79 -5.35 4.00
CA VAL A 71 6.56 -6.03 4.43
C VAL A 71 5.71 -6.31 3.20
N THR A 72 5.31 -7.57 3.04
CA THR A 72 4.44 -8.03 1.97
C THR A 72 3.16 -8.62 2.55
N ARG A 73 2.19 -8.93 1.71
CA ARG A 73 0.99 -9.67 2.13
C ARG A 73 1.28 -11.09 2.66
N PHE A 74 2.45 -11.64 2.39
CA PHE A 74 2.91 -12.96 2.89
C PHE A 74 3.80 -12.85 4.12
N GLY A 75 3.98 -11.64 4.67
CA GLY A 75 4.86 -11.35 5.80
C GLY A 75 6.11 -10.58 5.42
N LYS A 76 7.04 -10.48 6.36
CA LYS A 76 8.33 -9.80 6.14
C LYS A 76 9.25 -10.65 5.29
N ILE A 77 9.91 -10.02 4.33
CA ILE A 77 10.99 -10.60 3.55
C ILE A 77 12.25 -9.76 3.70
N SER A 78 13.42 -10.41 3.57
CA SER A 78 14.73 -9.77 3.59
C SER A 78 15.27 -9.70 2.18
N ILE A 79 15.41 -8.51 1.63
CA ILE A 79 15.95 -8.30 0.30
C ILE A 79 17.39 -7.81 0.36
N GLU A 80 18.22 -8.29 -0.58
CA GLU A 80 19.61 -7.90 -0.75
C GLU A 80 19.73 -6.84 -1.85
N VAL A 81 19.71 -5.58 -1.45
CA VAL A 81 19.79 -4.45 -2.41
C VAL A 81 21.22 -4.28 -2.88
N PRO A 82 21.52 -4.56 -4.16
CA PRO A 82 22.87 -4.44 -4.68
C PRO A 82 23.29 -2.97 -4.85
N ARG A 83 24.59 -2.74 -4.82
CA ARG A 83 25.18 -1.42 -5.01
C ARG A 83 26.28 -1.45 -6.06
N ASP A 84 26.40 -0.36 -6.78
CA ASP A 84 27.56 -0.06 -7.60
C ASP A 84 28.62 0.75 -6.82
N ARG A 85 29.81 0.85 -7.34
CA ARG A 85 30.92 1.54 -6.70
C ARG A 85 30.78 3.06 -6.67
N ASN A 86 30.19 3.61 -7.72
CA ASN A 86 30.00 5.04 -7.85
C ASN A 86 28.75 5.56 -7.09
N GLY A 87 27.79 4.68 -6.76
CA GLY A 87 26.55 5.06 -6.10
C GLY A 87 25.49 5.64 -7.03
N ASP A 88 25.63 5.42 -8.34
CA ASP A 88 24.72 5.94 -9.37
C ASP A 88 23.53 5.02 -9.62
N PHE A 89 23.63 3.74 -9.25
CA PHE A 89 22.58 2.76 -9.43
C PHE A 89 21.37 3.05 -8.52
N GLN A 90 20.20 3.11 -9.11
CA GLN A 90 18.93 3.22 -8.41
C GLN A 90 17.99 2.11 -8.87
N GLN A 91 17.64 1.21 -7.93
CA GLN A 91 16.71 0.12 -8.22
C GLN A 91 15.29 0.65 -8.47
N HIS A 92 14.60 0.05 -9.42
CA HIS A 92 13.20 0.31 -9.77
C HIS A 92 12.25 -0.73 -9.18
N THR A 93 12.68 -2.00 -9.06
CA THR A 93 11.89 -3.12 -8.52
C THR A 93 11.34 -2.80 -7.12
N VAL A 94 12.16 -2.24 -6.23
CA VAL A 94 11.75 -1.79 -4.90
C VAL A 94 12.23 -0.37 -4.67
N PRO A 95 11.38 0.64 -4.85
CA PRO A 95 11.76 2.04 -4.72
C PRO A 95 12.44 2.35 -3.39
N LYS A 96 13.41 3.26 -3.43
CA LYS A 96 14.13 3.73 -2.25
C LYS A 96 13.14 4.27 -1.22
N TYR A 97 13.31 3.90 0.04
CA TYR A 97 12.44 4.25 1.17
C TYR A 97 11.05 3.56 1.23
N ARG A 98 10.67 2.74 0.26
CA ARG A 98 9.44 1.97 0.33
C ARG A 98 9.65 0.73 1.22
N ARG A 99 8.80 0.56 2.25
CA ARG A 99 8.87 -0.55 3.22
C ARG A 99 7.82 -1.63 2.98
N SER A 100 6.97 -1.45 1.97
CA SER A 100 5.93 -2.40 1.57
C SER A 100 5.96 -2.59 0.06
N ASP A 101 5.40 -3.68 -0.43
CA ASP A 101 5.25 -3.97 -1.87
C ASP A 101 4.14 -3.13 -2.55
N GLY A 102 3.43 -2.31 -1.79
CA GLY A 102 2.32 -1.47 -2.24
C GLY A 102 0.96 -2.17 -2.16
N SER A 103 0.90 -3.49 -2.19
CA SER A 103 -0.36 -4.24 -2.11
C SER A 103 -1.07 -4.03 -0.77
N LEU A 104 -0.29 -3.92 0.31
CA LEU A 104 -0.80 -3.64 1.65
C LEU A 104 -1.37 -2.22 1.74
N GLU A 105 -0.70 -1.23 1.14
CA GLU A 105 -1.19 0.16 1.11
C GLU A 105 -2.51 0.28 0.35
N GLU A 106 -2.63 -0.38 -0.80
CA GLU A 106 -3.87 -0.43 -1.56
C GLU A 106 -5.01 -1.08 -0.76
N MET A 107 -4.73 -2.18 -0.05
CA MET A 107 -5.70 -2.84 0.81
C MET A 107 -6.15 -1.93 1.96
N VAL A 108 -5.22 -1.22 2.61
CA VAL A 108 -5.52 -0.23 3.65
C VAL A 108 -6.44 0.87 3.12
N ILE A 109 -6.13 1.42 1.96
CA ILE A 109 -6.95 2.45 1.30
C ILE A 109 -8.35 1.91 1.00
N GLN A 110 -8.46 0.70 0.47
CA GLN A 110 -9.76 0.07 0.19
C GLN A 110 -10.59 -0.16 1.45
N MET A 111 -9.99 -0.62 2.55
CA MET A 111 -10.67 -0.79 3.82
C MET A 111 -11.17 0.55 4.36
N TYR A 112 -10.31 1.57 4.31
CA TYR A 112 -10.62 2.92 4.78
C TYR A 112 -11.77 3.56 3.97
N THR A 113 -11.75 3.43 2.65
CA THR A 113 -12.83 3.94 1.77
C THR A 113 -14.17 3.24 1.99
N LYS A 114 -14.16 2.02 2.55
CA LYS A 114 -15.35 1.29 2.98
C LYS A 114 -15.83 1.67 4.39
N GLY A 115 -15.17 2.62 5.04
CA GLY A 115 -15.56 3.15 6.34
C GLY A 115 -14.97 2.41 7.54
N ILE A 116 -14.00 1.50 7.35
CA ILE A 116 -13.30 0.86 8.46
C ILE A 116 -12.35 1.89 9.09
N THR A 117 -12.34 2.00 10.42
CA THR A 117 -11.50 2.97 11.12
C THR A 117 -10.01 2.58 11.08
N THR A 118 -9.12 3.57 11.21
CA THR A 118 -7.67 3.34 11.21
C THR A 118 -7.21 2.39 12.33
N SER A 119 -7.90 2.38 13.47
CA SER A 119 -7.62 1.44 14.56
C SER A 119 -8.04 0.01 14.20
N GLU A 120 -9.23 -0.18 13.66
CA GLU A 120 -9.70 -1.49 13.21
C GLU A 120 -8.84 -2.05 12.08
N ILE A 121 -8.39 -1.20 11.14
CA ILE A 121 -7.44 -1.60 10.09
C ILE A 121 -6.11 -2.05 10.70
N SER A 122 -5.59 -1.31 11.69
CA SER A 122 -4.38 -1.69 12.42
C SER A 122 -4.50 -3.06 13.05
N ASP A 123 -5.60 -3.31 13.78
CA ASP A 123 -5.88 -4.59 14.44
C ASP A 123 -6.05 -5.74 13.44
N LEU A 124 -6.69 -5.49 12.30
CA LEU A 124 -6.86 -6.49 11.24
C LEU A 124 -5.51 -6.88 10.62
N ILE A 125 -4.66 -5.89 10.31
CA ILE A 125 -3.33 -6.13 9.75
C ILE A 125 -2.47 -6.92 10.73
N GLU A 126 -2.50 -6.58 12.01
CA GLU A 126 -1.75 -7.30 13.04
C GLU A 126 -2.19 -8.77 13.13
N LYS A 127 -3.49 -9.03 13.11
CA LYS A 127 -4.04 -10.39 13.15
C LYS A 127 -3.74 -11.21 11.89
N MET A 128 -3.74 -10.59 10.73
CA MET A 128 -3.56 -11.28 9.45
C MET A 128 -2.09 -11.52 9.09
N TYR A 129 -1.22 -10.58 9.44
CA TYR A 129 0.17 -10.56 8.98
C TYR A 129 1.20 -10.58 10.12
N GLY A 130 0.76 -10.56 11.37
CA GLY A 130 1.66 -10.53 12.54
C GLY A 130 2.52 -9.25 12.64
N ASN A 131 2.17 -8.20 11.90
CA ASN A 131 2.89 -6.93 11.89
C ASN A 131 2.03 -5.83 12.48
N TYR A 132 2.55 -5.15 13.49
CA TYR A 132 1.87 -4.02 14.09
C TYR A 132 2.10 -2.72 13.29
N TYR A 133 1.01 -2.12 12.85
CA TYR A 133 0.99 -0.78 12.28
C TYR A 133 0.23 0.14 13.24
N THR A 134 0.86 1.24 13.62
CA THR A 134 0.14 2.21 14.46
C THR A 134 -1.01 2.86 13.68
N PRO A 135 -2.11 3.27 14.33
CA PRO A 135 -3.17 4.04 13.67
C PRO A 135 -2.66 5.29 12.95
N ALA A 136 -1.56 5.90 13.45
CA ALA A 136 -0.90 7.01 12.78
C ALA A 136 -0.24 6.60 11.44
N THR A 137 0.36 5.40 11.39
CA THR A 137 0.91 4.85 10.14
C THR A 137 -0.20 4.59 9.12
N ILE A 138 -1.30 3.97 9.56
CA ILE A 138 -2.48 3.74 8.72
C ILE A 138 -3.05 5.08 8.23
N SER A 139 -3.18 6.08 9.10
CA SER A 139 -3.63 7.43 8.71
C SER A 139 -2.72 8.08 7.67
N ASN A 140 -1.40 7.86 7.72
CA ASN A 140 -0.50 8.36 6.69
C ASN A 140 -0.68 7.65 5.35
N MET A 141 -0.93 6.33 5.34
CA MET A 141 -1.23 5.57 4.13
C MET A 141 -2.54 6.03 3.48
N THR A 142 -3.54 6.38 4.29
CA THR A 142 -4.85 6.84 3.79
C THR A 142 -4.86 8.28 3.30
N LYS A 143 -3.78 9.06 3.46
CA LYS A 143 -3.70 10.44 2.93
C LYS A 143 -3.91 10.54 1.42
N ALA A 144 -3.61 9.48 0.67
CA ALA A 144 -3.91 9.44 -0.76
C ALA A 144 -5.41 9.63 -1.06
N THR A 145 -6.30 9.32 -0.10
CA THR A 145 -7.75 9.56 -0.25
C THR A 145 -8.12 11.04 -0.19
N GLU A 146 -7.26 11.91 0.33
CA GLU A 146 -7.51 13.37 0.36
C GLU A 146 -7.63 13.96 -1.06
N GLU A 147 -6.89 13.41 -2.01
CA GLU A 147 -7.00 13.83 -3.41
C GLU A 147 -8.35 13.46 -4.00
N LEU A 148 -8.86 12.27 -3.70
CA LEU A 148 -10.20 11.83 -4.11
C LEU A 148 -11.29 12.76 -3.54
N VAL A 149 -11.12 13.23 -2.30
CA VAL A 149 -12.02 14.20 -1.68
C VAL A 149 -11.97 15.55 -2.40
N LYS A 150 -10.78 16.03 -2.76
CA LYS A 150 -10.61 17.27 -3.52
C LYS A 150 -11.24 17.16 -4.91
N GLU A 151 -11.02 16.05 -5.61
CA GLU A 151 -11.65 15.76 -6.91
C GLU A 151 -13.17 15.74 -6.78
N PHE A 152 -13.70 15.09 -5.73
CA PHE A 152 -15.14 15.07 -5.47
C PHE A 152 -15.72 16.48 -5.32
N HIS A 153 -15.09 17.36 -4.56
CA HIS A 153 -15.57 18.74 -4.38
C HIS A 153 -15.38 19.64 -5.59
N SER A 154 -14.40 19.35 -6.46
CA SER A 154 -14.09 20.14 -7.66
C SER A 154 -14.75 19.62 -8.94
N ARG A 155 -15.41 18.45 -8.91
CA ARG A 155 -16.00 17.85 -10.09
C ARG A 155 -17.12 18.70 -10.68
N SER A 156 -17.31 18.62 -11.97
CA SER A 156 -18.43 19.26 -12.64
C SER A 156 -19.76 18.58 -12.29
N LEU A 157 -20.70 19.36 -11.79
CA LEU A 157 -22.05 18.89 -11.52
C LEU A 157 -22.92 19.01 -12.78
N SER A 158 -24.03 18.27 -12.81
CA SER A 158 -25.03 18.42 -13.87
C SER A 158 -25.59 19.84 -13.87
N SER A 159 -25.87 20.37 -15.05
CA SER A 159 -26.44 21.71 -15.19
C SER A 159 -27.88 21.83 -14.65
N ARG A 160 -28.58 20.71 -14.42
CA ARG A 160 -29.97 20.67 -13.96
C ARG A 160 -30.24 19.47 -13.07
N TYR A 161 -30.88 19.73 -11.93
CA TYR A 161 -31.47 18.75 -11.01
C TYR A 161 -32.94 19.02 -10.84
N SER A 162 -33.75 17.96 -10.93
CA SER A 162 -35.21 18.05 -10.76
C SER A 162 -35.60 18.30 -9.31
N VAL A 163 -34.83 17.77 -8.37
CA VAL A 163 -35.02 17.92 -6.92
C VAL A 163 -33.67 18.01 -6.25
N ILE A 164 -33.53 18.86 -5.24
CA ILE A 164 -32.37 18.94 -4.36
C ILE A 164 -32.83 18.73 -2.93
N TYR A 165 -32.20 17.82 -2.21
CA TYR A 165 -32.42 17.58 -0.79
C TYR A 165 -31.18 18.09 -0.02
N GLY A 166 -31.45 18.78 1.10
CA GLY A 166 -30.43 19.10 2.09
C GLY A 166 -30.76 18.37 3.39
N ASP A 167 -29.81 17.70 3.93
CA ASP A 167 -29.87 17.01 5.23
C ASP A 167 -28.65 17.35 6.07
N ALA A 168 -28.76 17.21 7.38
CA ALA A 168 -27.65 17.44 8.29
C ALA A 168 -27.60 16.36 9.37
N THR A 169 -26.42 15.84 9.59
CA THR A 169 -26.13 14.89 10.68
C THR A 169 -25.02 15.42 11.56
N TYR A 170 -25.00 14.99 12.83
CA TYR A 170 -23.93 15.35 13.74
C TYR A 170 -22.90 14.25 13.82
N ILE A 171 -21.63 14.60 13.58
CA ILE A 171 -20.50 13.71 13.71
C ILE A 171 -19.50 14.24 14.73
N ASN A 172 -18.77 13.32 15.38
CA ASN A 172 -17.69 13.71 16.28
C ASN A 172 -16.44 14.05 15.44
N VAL A 173 -16.00 15.29 15.51
CA VAL A 173 -14.79 15.75 14.82
C VAL A 173 -13.72 16.06 15.85
N ARG A 174 -12.50 15.55 15.64
CA ARG A 174 -11.34 15.85 16.46
C ARG A 174 -10.50 16.92 15.79
N ARG A 175 -10.43 18.08 16.44
CA ARG A 175 -9.48 19.16 16.16
C ARG A 175 -8.55 19.30 17.37
N ASP A 176 -8.61 20.39 18.09
CA ASP A 176 -7.93 20.55 19.39
C ASP A 176 -8.63 19.73 20.49
N SER A 177 -9.93 19.58 20.39
CA SER A 177 -10.78 18.72 21.22
C SER A 177 -11.77 17.95 20.35
N VAL A 178 -12.41 16.90 20.93
CA VAL A 178 -13.48 16.19 20.25
C VAL A 178 -14.78 16.93 20.48
N ALA A 179 -15.38 17.43 19.39
CA ALA A 179 -16.68 18.12 19.41
C ALA A 179 -17.65 17.54 18.38
N LYS A 180 -18.94 17.65 18.66
CA LYS A 180 -19.98 17.34 17.66
C LYS A 180 -20.10 18.51 16.71
N GLU A 181 -19.85 18.28 15.43
CA GLU A 181 -20.04 19.26 14.35
C GLU A 181 -21.17 18.80 13.43
N ALA A 182 -21.89 19.74 12.85
CA ALA A 182 -22.93 19.45 11.87
C ALA A 182 -22.30 19.22 10.50
N MET A 183 -22.54 18.05 9.92
CA MET A 183 -22.21 17.75 8.54
C MET A 183 -23.47 17.91 7.69
N HIS A 184 -23.47 18.93 6.85
CA HIS A 184 -24.55 19.16 5.88
C HIS A 184 -24.24 18.39 4.59
N ILE A 185 -25.23 17.70 4.06
CA ILE A 185 -25.14 16.91 2.84
C ILE A 185 -26.20 17.43 1.86
N LEU A 186 -25.77 17.70 0.64
CA LEU A 186 -26.65 18.05 -0.47
C LEU A 186 -26.74 16.87 -1.45
N MET A 187 -27.95 16.43 -1.75
CA MET A 187 -28.22 15.37 -2.71
C MET A 187 -29.17 15.88 -3.80
N GLY A 188 -28.83 15.61 -5.05
CA GLY A 188 -29.67 15.96 -6.21
C GLY A 188 -30.26 14.73 -6.88
N ILE A 189 -31.43 14.90 -7.50
CA ILE A 189 -31.98 13.94 -8.46
C ILE A 189 -31.88 14.58 -9.84
N ASN A 190 -31.12 13.99 -10.75
CA ASN A 190 -30.96 14.49 -12.10
C ASN A 190 -32.21 14.22 -12.98
N ALA A 191 -32.22 14.73 -14.20
CA ALA A 191 -33.34 14.56 -15.12
C ALA A 191 -33.61 13.08 -15.50
N ALA A 192 -32.65 12.19 -15.34
CA ALA A 192 -32.79 10.74 -15.57
C ALA A 192 -33.29 9.98 -14.33
N GLY A 193 -33.56 10.67 -13.22
CA GLY A 193 -34.00 10.05 -11.97
C GLY A 193 -32.93 9.48 -11.08
N HIS A 194 -31.64 9.62 -11.43
CA HIS A 194 -30.52 9.13 -10.61
C HIS A 194 -30.22 10.09 -9.46
N LYS A 195 -30.00 9.50 -8.29
CA LYS A 195 -29.58 10.23 -7.08
C LYS A 195 -28.08 10.43 -7.09
N GLU A 196 -27.63 11.61 -6.72
CA GLU A 196 -26.23 12.00 -6.66
C GLU A 196 -25.98 12.88 -5.44
N ILE A 197 -24.92 12.60 -4.67
CA ILE A 197 -24.45 13.51 -3.62
C ILE A 197 -23.75 14.67 -4.34
N LEU A 198 -24.25 15.89 -4.15
CA LEU A 198 -23.71 17.08 -4.82
C LEU A 198 -22.49 17.63 -4.08
N ASP A 199 -22.64 17.82 -2.77
CA ASP A 199 -21.58 18.31 -1.89
C ASP A 199 -21.87 17.93 -0.45
N TYR A 200 -20.85 18.00 0.40
CA TYR A 200 -21.00 17.95 1.85
C TYR A 200 -20.06 18.95 2.50
N ARG A 201 -20.50 19.54 3.63
CA ARG A 201 -19.73 20.53 4.39
C ARG A 201 -19.87 20.31 5.87
N LEU A 202 -18.73 20.44 6.56
CA LEU A 202 -18.67 20.45 8.02
C LEU A 202 -18.68 21.89 8.50
N PHE A 203 -19.59 22.20 9.41
CA PHE A 203 -19.67 23.49 10.05
C PHE A 203 -19.31 23.35 11.53
N PRO A 204 -18.25 24.02 11.99
CA PRO A 204 -17.95 24.09 13.41
C PRO A 204 -19.16 24.65 14.18
N ARG A 205 -19.43 24.11 15.33
CA ARG A 205 -20.43 24.69 16.22
C ARG A 205 -19.96 26.10 16.62
N ILE A 206 -20.66 27.11 16.17
CA ILE A 206 -20.48 28.48 16.68
C ILE A 206 -21.00 28.45 18.13
N LEU A 207 -20.11 28.64 19.09
CA LEU A 207 -20.43 28.76 20.51
C LEU A 207 -21.09 30.11 20.76
#